data_89c98d767e3c22340068b0a9086389a0
#
_entry.id   89c98d767e3c22340068b0a9086389a0
#
_cell.length_a   1.000
_cell.length_b   1.000
_cell.length_c   1.000
_cell.angle_alpha   90.00
_cell.angle_beta   90.00
_cell.angle_gamma   90.00
#
_symmetry.space_group_name_H-M   'P 1'
#
loop_
_entity.id
_entity.type
_entity.pdbx_description
1 polymer ?
#
loop_
_entity_poly.entity_id
_entity_poly.type
_entity_poly.pdbx_seq_one_letter_code
_entity_poly.pdbx_strand_id
1 'polypeptide(L)'
;MISCTEFIPAYSELFKFLDRKSGRQAVYDYWSWRFQPEHSHLYQYLIKNGFRGAWDYWTIISKEEACDCTRIFNEEEGWSISCMHACPSKGRFNKLPHMEPFDEYCNHCSYYNIALEKKGFTKIMDFRGTENACCRSVLVDKARFKGDIQEMLDKMHQCEMNGCTARTTGCIFASEKTQELNTSPDDLKYLHPAFHLSMDAAAGYVLDRYGEEGLKEYLTQYTLAYHIPLLKKIQEQGLTAVEAYIQGIYDFEEAADALSMVRTEKELCVTVRYCPAVKFMKEVRNHTPHKAYEHCTDMVYEALAEASGLGFEMISYDQETGAAKFRFFVK
;
A
#
# COMPACT_ATOMS: atom_id res chain seq x y z
N MET A 1 13.07 4.68 6.69
CA MET A 1 12.04 3.67 6.32
C MET A 1 10.82 4.41 5.83
N ILE A 2 10.21 3.95 4.75
CA ILE A 2 8.88 4.39 4.31
C ILE A 2 7.86 3.60 5.14
N SER A 3 6.99 4.28 5.89
CA SER A 3 5.99 3.61 6.72
C SER A 3 4.84 3.06 5.88
N CYS A 4 4.05 2.14 6.44
CA CYS A 4 2.88 1.63 5.71
C CYS A 4 1.81 2.71 5.46
N THR A 5 1.82 3.83 6.20
CA THR A 5 0.98 5.00 5.88
C THR A 5 1.47 5.79 4.66
N GLU A 6 2.71 5.66 4.30
CA GLU A 6 3.36 6.40 3.21
C GLU A 6 3.44 5.59 1.92
N PHE A 7 3.14 4.29 2.00
CA PHE A 7 3.23 3.37 0.86
C PHE A 7 2.35 3.81 -0.32
N ILE A 8 1.11 4.21 -0.09
CA ILE A 8 0.17 4.56 -1.18
C ILE A 8 0.69 5.72 -2.04
N PRO A 9 1.14 6.86 -1.45
CA PRO A 9 1.86 7.89 -2.20
C PRO A 9 3.09 7.39 -2.95
N ALA A 10 3.96 6.62 -2.27
CA ALA A 10 5.17 6.08 -2.89
C ALA A 10 4.84 5.17 -4.08
N TYR A 11 3.79 4.36 -3.96
CA TYR A 11 3.34 3.45 -5.01
C TYR A 11 2.78 4.18 -6.23
N SER A 12 2.05 5.27 -6.02
CA SER A 12 1.60 6.13 -7.14
C SER A 12 2.78 6.83 -7.83
N GLU A 13 3.75 7.32 -7.06
CA GLU A 13 4.95 7.96 -7.61
C GLU A 13 5.84 6.96 -8.37
N LEU A 14 5.85 5.67 -7.97
CA LEU A 14 6.48 4.61 -8.76
C LEU A 14 5.86 4.53 -10.17
N PHE A 15 4.54 4.56 -10.28
CA PHE A 15 3.89 4.47 -11.60
C PHE A 15 4.21 5.69 -12.47
N LYS A 16 4.21 6.89 -11.88
CA LYS A 16 4.63 8.11 -12.58
C LYS A 16 6.10 8.06 -13.01
N PHE A 17 6.98 7.52 -12.14
CA PHE A 17 8.40 7.33 -12.48
C PHE A 17 8.57 6.39 -13.68
N LEU A 18 7.90 5.22 -13.65
CA LEU A 18 7.98 4.23 -14.72
C LEU A 18 7.43 4.78 -16.04
N ASP A 19 6.28 5.46 -15.99
CA ASP A 19 5.67 6.09 -17.17
C ASP A 19 6.59 7.15 -17.79
N ARG A 20 7.13 8.05 -16.96
CA ARG A 20 8.06 9.08 -17.42
C ARG A 20 9.37 8.49 -17.96
N LYS A 21 9.91 7.45 -17.31
CA LYS A 21 11.22 6.86 -17.64
C LYS A 21 11.19 5.97 -18.90
N SER A 22 10.12 5.21 -19.07
CA SER A 22 10.03 4.15 -20.10
C SER A 22 8.67 4.04 -20.78
N GLY A 23 7.76 5.00 -20.51
CA GLY A 23 6.42 5.04 -21.08
C GLY A 23 5.41 4.14 -20.37
N ARG A 24 4.14 4.32 -20.72
CA ARG A 24 2.99 3.67 -20.09
C ARG A 24 3.10 2.14 -20.02
N GLN A 25 3.70 1.52 -21.02
CA GLN A 25 3.89 0.07 -21.07
C GLN A 25 4.75 -0.44 -19.89
N ALA A 26 5.73 0.34 -19.42
CA ALA A 26 6.56 -0.05 -18.28
C ALA A 26 5.74 -0.15 -16.96
N VAL A 27 4.67 0.64 -16.84
CA VAL A 27 3.74 0.54 -15.70
C VAL A 27 2.95 -0.78 -15.79
N TYR A 28 2.43 -1.11 -16.96
CA TYR A 28 1.69 -2.36 -17.18
C TYR A 28 2.59 -3.59 -17.01
N ASP A 29 3.85 -3.51 -17.43
CA ASP A 29 4.85 -4.56 -17.24
C ASP A 29 5.15 -4.77 -15.76
N TYR A 30 5.28 -3.68 -14.98
CA TYR A 30 5.44 -3.75 -13.52
C TYR A 30 4.22 -4.39 -12.86
N TRP A 31 3.00 -3.96 -13.19
CA TRP A 31 1.79 -4.59 -12.65
C TRP A 31 1.72 -6.06 -13.03
N SER A 32 2.02 -6.41 -14.30
CA SER A 32 2.04 -7.79 -14.77
C SER A 32 3.05 -8.64 -13.98
N TRP A 33 4.24 -8.12 -13.75
CA TRP A 33 5.27 -8.76 -12.95
C TRP A 33 4.85 -8.91 -11.48
N ARG A 34 4.34 -7.84 -10.87
CA ARG A 34 3.99 -7.80 -9.44
C ARG A 34 2.89 -8.78 -9.06
N PHE A 35 1.96 -9.05 -9.97
CA PHE A 35 0.83 -9.93 -9.72
C PHE A 35 1.02 -11.36 -10.24
N GLN A 36 2.23 -11.73 -10.71
CA GLN A 36 2.55 -13.13 -10.98
C GLN A 36 2.46 -13.97 -9.70
N PRO A 37 2.16 -15.28 -9.81
CA PRO A 37 2.06 -16.17 -8.67
C PRO A 37 3.22 -16.09 -7.67
N GLU A 38 4.45 -16.01 -8.16
CA GLU A 38 5.67 -15.95 -7.36
C GLU A 38 5.83 -14.66 -6.55
N HIS A 39 5.19 -13.57 -6.98
CA HIS A 39 5.23 -12.27 -6.32
C HIS A 39 3.93 -11.92 -5.59
N SER A 40 2.86 -12.73 -5.77
CA SER A 40 1.52 -12.43 -5.28
C SER A 40 1.23 -13.08 -3.93
N HIS A 41 1.00 -12.25 -2.91
CA HIS A 41 0.56 -12.76 -1.60
C HIS A 41 -0.82 -13.43 -1.69
N LEU A 42 -1.72 -12.90 -2.51
CA LEU A 42 -3.01 -13.52 -2.79
C LEU A 42 -2.83 -14.98 -3.23
N TYR A 43 -1.84 -15.26 -4.08
CA TYR A 43 -1.66 -16.62 -4.62
C TYR A 43 -1.35 -17.64 -3.54
N GLN A 44 -0.67 -17.26 -2.46
CA GLN A 44 -0.41 -18.16 -1.31
C GLN A 44 -1.72 -18.56 -0.61
N TYR A 45 -2.65 -17.62 -0.47
CA TYR A 45 -3.98 -17.93 0.07
C TYR A 45 -4.79 -18.84 -0.87
N LEU A 46 -4.67 -18.61 -2.20
CA LEU A 46 -5.34 -19.45 -3.20
C LEU A 46 -4.79 -20.89 -3.21
N ILE A 47 -3.48 -21.07 -3.01
CA ILE A 47 -2.88 -22.42 -2.89
C ILE A 47 -3.44 -23.14 -1.67
N LYS A 48 -3.54 -22.44 -0.54
CA LYS A 48 -3.93 -23.03 0.74
C LYS A 48 -5.42 -23.39 0.80
N ASN A 49 -6.29 -22.46 0.38
CA ASN A 49 -7.72 -22.49 0.64
C ASN A 49 -8.59 -22.31 -0.62
N GLY A 50 -8.02 -22.35 -1.83
CA GLY A 50 -8.78 -22.16 -3.06
C GLY A 50 -9.57 -20.85 -3.09
N PHE A 51 -10.86 -20.93 -3.47
CA PHE A 51 -11.75 -19.77 -3.58
C PHE A 51 -11.97 -19.07 -2.22
N ARG A 52 -12.07 -19.85 -1.14
CA ARG A 52 -12.11 -19.33 0.25
C ARG A 52 -10.87 -18.50 0.55
N GLY A 53 -9.71 -18.89 0.06
CA GLY A 53 -8.47 -18.15 0.25
C GLY A 53 -8.52 -16.72 -0.30
N ALA A 54 -9.21 -16.48 -1.41
CA ALA A 54 -9.43 -15.12 -1.90
C ALA A 54 -10.29 -14.29 -0.94
N TRP A 55 -11.35 -14.88 -0.38
CA TRP A 55 -12.17 -14.22 0.65
C TRP A 55 -11.35 -13.85 1.89
N ASP A 56 -10.57 -14.81 2.41
CA ASP A 56 -9.74 -14.62 3.59
C ASP A 56 -8.71 -13.51 3.37
N TYR A 57 -8.02 -13.51 2.22
CA TYR A 57 -7.03 -12.51 1.84
C TYR A 57 -7.61 -11.08 1.89
N TRP A 58 -8.71 -10.83 1.16
CA TRP A 58 -9.30 -9.50 1.13
C TRP A 58 -10.03 -9.13 2.42
N THR A 59 -10.45 -10.11 3.23
CA THR A 59 -11.00 -9.86 4.57
C THR A 59 -9.94 -9.26 5.49
N ILE A 60 -8.73 -9.83 5.48
CA ILE A 60 -7.60 -9.31 6.25
C ILE A 60 -7.25 -7.90 5.79
N ILE A 61 -7.06 -7.70 4.48
CA ILE A 61 -6.73 -6.38 3.92
C ILE A 61 -7.80 -5.34 4.27
N SER A 62 -9.08 -5.66 4.10
CA SER A 62 -10.16 -4.71 4.41
C SER A 62 -10.12 -4.22 5.85
N LYS A 63 -9.71 -5.09 6.78
CA LYS A 63 -9.56 -4.73 8.20
C LYS A 63 -8.28 -3.95 8.47
N GLU A 64 -7.14 -4.42 7.96
CA GLU A 64 -5.83 -3.78 8.19
C GLU A 64 -5.73 -2.40 7.52
N GLU A 65 -6.38 -2.20 6.38
CA GLU A 65 -6.45 -0.90 5.70
C GLU A 65 -7.61 -0.03 6.20
N ALA A 66 -8.36 -0.47 7.21
CA ALA A 66 -9.53 0.23 7.73
C ALA A 66 -10.47 0.70 6.60
N CYS A 67 -10.79 -0.22 5.69
CA CYS A 67 -11.64 0.07 4.54
C CYS A 67 -13.07 0.40 4.97
N ASP A 68 -13.69 1.34 4.27
CA ASP A 68 -15.14 1.49 4.27
C ASP A 68 -15.70 0.58 3.17
N CYS A 69 -16.09 -0.65 3.52
CA CYS A 69 -16.58 -1.59 2.53
C CYS A 69 -17.62 -2.58 3.07
N THR A 70 -18.44 -3.07 2.14
CA THR A 70 -19.33 -4.21 2.31
C THR A 70 -18.87 -5.33 1.37
N ARG A 71 -18.72 -6.53 1.92
CA ARG A 71 -18.33 -7.71 1.16
C ARG A 71 -19.30 -8.86 1.48
N ILE A 72 -19.73 -9.58 0.44
CA ILE A 72 -20.58 -10.78 0.55
C ILE A 72 -19.87 -11.93 -0.14
N PHE A 73 -19.94 -13.11 0.45
CA PHE A 73 -19.34 -14.33 -0.05
C PHE A 73 -20.31 -15.49 -0.04
N ASN A 74 -20.54 -16.07 -1.21
CA ASN A 74 -21.29 -17.32 -1.37
C ASN A 74 -20.34 -18.39 -1.90
N GLU A 75 -19.86 -19.22 -1.00
CA GLU A 75 -18.92 -20.29 -1.35
C GLU A 75 -19.57 -21.40 -2.18
N GLU A 76 -20.81 -21.73 -1.88
CA GLU A 76 -21.56 -22.80 -2.57
C GLU A 76 -21.77 -22.45 -4.05
N GLU A 77 -22.23 -21.24 -4.33
CA GLU A 77 -22.47 -20.76 -5.70
C GLU A 77 -21.23 -20.20 -6.37
N GLY A 78 -20.12 -20.07 -5.65
CA GLY A 78 -18.81 -19.69 -6.19
C GLY A 78 -18.73 -18.22 -6.58
N TRP A 79 -19.26 -17.29 -5.78
CA TRP A 79 -19.12 -15.86 -6.02
C TRP A 79 -18.84 -15.06 -4.75
N SER A 80 -18.24 -13.92 -4.94
CA SER A 80 -18.06 -12.90 -3.90
C SER A 80 -18.18 -11.52 -4.52
N ILE A 81 -18.83 -10.60 -3.81
CA ILE A 81 -18.87 -9.18 -4.17
C ILE A 81 -18.09 -8.34 -3.16
N SER A 82 -17.63 -7.18 -3.62
CA SER A 82 -17.08 -6.14 -2.76
C SER A 82 -17.54 -4.77 -3.25
N CYS A 83 -18.25 -4.05 -2.38
CA CYS A 83 -18.57 -2.64 -2.54
C CYS A 83 -17.61 -1.84 -1.66
N MET A 84 -16.68 -1.14 -2.27
CA MET A 84 -15.79 -0.21 -1.60
C MET A 84 -16.47 1.16 -1.56
N HIS A 85 -17.00 1.55 -0.41
CA HIS A 85 -17.71 2.83 -0.23
C HIS A 85 -16.71 3.98 -0.11
N ALA A 86 -15.56 3.74 0.55
CA ALA A 86 -14.42 4.64 0.54
C ALA A 86 -13.12 3.84 0.51
N CYS A 87 -12.46 3.86 -0.64
CA CYS A 87 -11.19 3.17 -0.84
C CYS A 87 -10.09 3.83 0.00
N PRO A 88 -9.39 3.12 0.88
CA PRO A 88 -8.32 3.68 1.70
C PRO A 88 -7.14 4.15 0.86
N SER A 89 -6.89 3.54 -0.30
CA SER A 89 -5.82 3.94 -1.23
C SER A 89 -6.21 5.21 -2.00
N LYS A 90 -7.28 5.15 -2.81
CA LYS A 90 -7.72 6.31 -3.61
C LYS A 90 -8.20 7.46 -2.72
N GLY A 91 -8.93 7.16 -1.64
CA GLY A 91 -9.42 8.16 -0.70
C GLY A 91 -8.33 8.87 0.08
N ARG A 92 -7.13 8.27 0.20
CA ARG A 92 -5.97 8.96 0.80
C ARG A 92 -5.54 10.16 -0.04
N PHE A 93 -5.52 10.05 -1.36
CA PHE A 93 -5.20 11.18 -2.25
C PHE A 93 -6.19 12.33 -2.10
N ASN A 94 -7.46 12.05 -1.83
CA ASN A 94 -8.46 13.10 -1.56
C ASN A 94 -8.13 13.92 -0.29
N LYS A 95 -7.30 13.38 0.61
CA LYS A 95 -6.80 14.06 1.82
C LYS A 95 -5.40 14.68 1.62
N LEU A 96 -4.80 14.55 0.45
CA LEU A 96 -3.47 15.05 0.09
C LEU A 96 -3.57 16.03 -1.08
N PRO A 97 -4.08 17.28 -0.86
CA PRO A 97 -4.36 18.22 -1.95
C PRO A 97 -3.12 18.68 -2.73
N HIS A 98 -1.93 18.37 -2.24
CA HIS A 98 -0.64 18.63 -2.90
C HIS A 98 -0.16 17.48 -3.78
N MET A 99 -0.90 16.36 -3.84
CA MET A 99 -0.56 15.20 -4.65
C MET A 99 -1.72 14.81 -5.56
N GLU A 100 -1.41 14.60 -6.82
CA GLU A 100 -2.31 13.92 -7.74
C GLU A 100 -1.87 12.46 -7.86
N PRO A 101 -2.78 11.48 -7.78
CA PRO A 101 -2.44 10.10 -8.06
C PRO A 101 -2.07 9.93 -9.55
N PHE A 102 -1.34 8.85 -9.86
CA PHE A 102 -1.22 8.40 -11.25
C PHE A 102 -2.62 8.24 -11.86
N ASP A 103 -2.82 8.71 -13.09
CA ASP A 103 -4.16 8.78 -13.74
C ASP A 103 -4.88 7.43 -13.81
N GLU A 104 -4.14 6.35 -14.09
CA GLU A 104 -4.66 4.99 -14.11
C GLU A 104 -4.43 4.21 -12.80
N TYR A 105 -4.24 4.91 -11.67
CA TYR A 105 -3.89 4.26 -10.40
C TYR A 105 -4.80 3.08 -10.04
N CYS A 106 -6.12 3.20 -10.26
CA CYS A 106 -7.07 2.14 -9.92
C CYS A 106 -6.95 0.88 -10.78
N ASN A 107 -6.37 0.99 -11.99
CA ASN A 107 -6.29 -0.13 -12.93
C ASN A 107 -5.45 -1.30 -12.42
N HIS A 108 -4.47 -1.04 -11.51
CA HIS A 108 -3.67 -2.09 -10.92
C HIS A 108 -4.50 -3.16 -10.19
N CYS A 109 -5.68 -2.80 -9.67
CA CYS A 109 -6.58 -3.76 -9.01
C CYS A 109 -7.10 -4.85 -9.94
N SER A 110 -7.14 -4.62 -11.26
CA SER A 110 -7.53 -5.63 -12.25
C SER A 110 -6.43 -6.68 -12.48
N TYR A 111 -5.18 -6.35 -12.20
CA TYR A 111 -4.04 -7.26 -12.41
C TYR A 111 -3.98 -8.42 -11.41
N TYR A 112 -4.73 -8.36 -10.31
CA TYR A 112 -4.93 -9.53 -9.45
C TYR A 112 -5.45 -10.76 -10.21
N ASN A 113 -6.10 -10.55 -11.37
CA ASN A 113 -6.56 -11.64 -12.23
C ASN A 113 -5.44 -12.55 -12.71
N ILE A 114 -4.21 -12.05 -12.84
CA ILE A 114 -3.05 -12.88 -13.22
C ILE A 114 -2.88 -14.05 -12.26
N ALA A 115 -2.97 -13.80 -10.95
CA ALA A 115 -2.88 -14.85 -9.93
C ALA A 115 -4.18 -15.67 -9.82
N LEU A 116 -5.35 -15.01 -9.91
CA LEU A 116 -6.66 -15.66 -9.79
C LEU A 116 -6.92 -16.66 -10.90
N GLU A 117 -6.62 -16.29 -12.14
CA GLU A 117 -6.89 -17.14 -13.32
C GLU A 117 -6.09 -18.44 -13.33
N LYS A 118 -4.91 -18.46 -12.70
CA LYS A 118 -4.14 -19.70 -12.48
C LYS A 118 -4.90 -20.74 -11.66
N LYS A 119 -5.94 -20.32 -10.93
CA LYS A 119 -6.79 -21.18 -10.11
C LYS A 119 -8.24 -21.29 -10.63
N GLY A 120 -8.50 -20.78 -11.83
CA GLY A 120 -9.85 -20.82 -12.43
C GLY A 120 -10.81 -19.77 -11.87
N PHE A 121 -10.31 -18.74 -11.18
CA PHE A 121 -11.10 -17.64 -10.66
C PHE A 121 -10.96 -16.40 -11.54
N THR A 122 -11.94 -15.50 -11.50
CA THR A 122 -11.87 -14.21 -12.21
C THR A 122 -12.52 -13.13 -11.35
N LYS A 123 -11.91 -11.94 -11.34
CA LYS A 123 -12.42 -10.75 -10.65
C LYS A 123 -12.65 -9.66 -11.67
N ILE A 124 -13.88 -9.19 -11.77
CA ILE A 124 -14.24 -8.06 -12.63
C ILE A 124 -14.42 -6.83 -11.76
N MET A 125 -13.74 -5.76 -12.12
CA MET A 125 -13.79 -4.47 -11.44
C MET A 125 -14.79 -3.55 -12.15
N ASP A 126 -15.56 -2.81 -11.37
CA ASP A 126 -16.34 -1.67 -11.82
C ASP A 126 -15.74 -0.40 -11.21
N PHE A 127 -15.15 0.44 -12.05
CA PHE A 127 -14.48 1.67 -11.66
C PHE A 127 -15.38 2.91 -11.71
N ARG A 128 -16.68 2.76 -11.98
CA ARG A 128 -17.63 3.87 -11.87
C ARG A 128 -17.65 4.38 -10.42
N GLY A 129 -17.34 5.66 -10.19
CA GLY A 129 -17.28 6.29 -8.88
C GLY A 129 -15.88 6.41 -8.27
N THR A 130 -14.81 6.04 -8.99
CA THR A 130 -13.42 6.13 -8.46
C THR A 130 -12.97 7.58 -8.21
N GLU A 131 -13.59 8.57 -8.82
CA GLU A 131 -13.41 9.98 -8.50
C GLU A 131 -13.79 10.29 -7.04
N ASN A 132 -14.78 9.55 -6.49
CA ASN A 132 -15.19 9.62 -5.08
C ASN A 132 -14.56 8.53 -4.22
N ALA A 133 -13.51 7.87 -4.70
CA ALA A 133 -12.87 6.73 -4.08
C ALA A 133 -13.80 5.50 -3.87
N CYS A 134 -14.84 5.37 -4.68
CA CYS A 134 -15.76 4.23 -4.66
C CYS A 134 -15.46 3.29 -5.82
N CYS A 135 -15.58 1.99 -5.59
CA CYS A 135 -15.52 0.98 -6.66
C CYS A 135 -16.22 -0.30 -6.22
N ARG A 136 -16.49 -1.16 -7.20
CA ARG A 136 -17.15 -2.46 -6.97
C ARG A 136 -16.39 -3.56 -7.65
N SER A 137 -16.55 -4.77 -7.16
CA SER A 137 -16.02 -5.94 -7.87
C SER A 137 -16.86 -7.17 -7.62
N VAL A 138 -16.90 -8.04 -8.61
CA VAL A 138 -17.43 -9.40 -8.52
C VAL A 138 -16.27 -10.36 -8.78
N LEU A 139 -16.04 -11.29 -7.87
CA LEU A 139 -15.08 -12.38 -7.98
C LEU A 139 -15.87 -13.69 -8.11
N VAL A 140 -15.53 -14.50 -9.09
CA VAL A 140 -16.20 -15.77 -9.34
C VAL A 140 -15.24 -16.93 -9.49
N ASP A 141 -15.69 -18.12 -9.06
CA ASP A 141 -15.17 -19.42 -9.45
C ASP A 141 -15.84 -19.83 -10.76
N LYS A 142 -15.09 -19.84 -11.86
CA LYS A 142 -15.60 -20.12 -13.21
C LYS A 142 -16.29 -21.49 -13.34
N ALA A 143 -15.95 -22.44 -12.46
CA ALA A 143 -16.55 -23.79 -12.50
C ALA A 143 -17.92 -23.81 -11.82
N ARG A 144 -18.10 -23.04 -10.76
CA ARG A 144 -19.34 -23.06 -9.93
C ARG A 144 -20.34 -21.98 -10.28
N PHE A 145 -19.87 -20.79 -10.57
CA PHE A 145 -20.73 -19.64 -10.84
C PHE A 145 -21.51 -19.81 -12.15
N LYS A 146 -22.83 -19.57 -12.08
CA LYS A 146 -23.76 -19.68 -13.23
C LYS A 146 -24.54 -18.39 -13.50
N GLY A 147 -24.29 -17.33 -12.70
CA GLY A 147 -24.96 -16.05 -12.85
C GLY A 147 -24.34 -15.15 -13.91
N ASP A 148 -24.82 -13.91 -13.96
CA ASP A 148 -24.30 -12.85 -14.82
C ASP A 148 -23.54 -11.81 -13.98
N ILE A 149 -22.23 -11.68 -14.26
CA ILE A 149 -21.37 -10.74 -13.53
C ILE A 149 -21.77 -9.30 -13.79
N GLN A 150 -22.13 -8.96 -15.03
CA GLN A 150 -22.51 -7.59 -15.37
C GLN A 150 -23.81 -7.19 -14.68
N GLU A 151 -24.80 -8.08 -14.64
CA GLU A 151 -26.04 -7.85 -13.90
C GLU A 151 -25.76 -7.60 -12.41
N MET A 152 -24.84 -8.37 -11.80
CA MET A 152 -24.44 -8.16 -10.40
C MET A 152 -23.78 -6.78 -10.21
N LEU A 153 -22.86 -6.39 -11.08
CA LEU A 153 -22.20 -5.08 -11.01
C LEU A 153 -23.18 -3.92 -11.16
N ASP A 154 -24.15 -4.05 -12.06
CA ASP A 154 -25.16 -3.02 -12.27
C ASP A 154 -26.13 -2.91 -11.09
N LYS A 155 -26.52 -4.03 -10.49
CA LYS A 155 -27.29 -4.04 -9.22
C LYS A 155 -26.53 -3.38 -8.06
N MET A 156 -25.22 -3.66 -7.94
CA MET A 156 -24.36 -3.05 -6.93
C MET A 156 -24.24 -1.54 -7.15
N HIS A 157 -24.04 -1.10 -8.40
CA HIS A 157 -23.98 0.31 -8.76
C HIS A 157 -25.30 1.02 -8.43
N GLN A 158 -26.43 0.45 -8.82
CA GLN A 158 -27.75 1.00 -8.52
C GLN A 158 -28.03 1.08 -7.04
N CYS A 159 -27.63 0.05 -6.26
CA CYS A 159 -27.76 0.05 -4.80
C CYS A 159 -27.00 1.23 -4.18
N GLU A 160 -25.78 1.48 -4.62
CA GLU A 160 -24.95 2.59 -4.11
C GLU A 160 -25.54 3.96 -4.47
N MET A 161 -26.01 4.14 -5.71
CA MET A 161 -26.66 5.39 -6.14
C MET A 161 -27.94 5.70 -5.36
N ASN A 162 -28.66 4.69 -4.88
CA ASN A 162 -29.87 4.82 -4.07
C ASN A 162 -29.60 4.94 -2.56
N GLY A 163 -28.33 5.00 -2.14
CA GLY A 163 -27.93 4.95 -0.73
C GLY A 163 -27.85 3.51 -0.23
N CYS A 164 -26.64 2.93 -0.22
CA CYS A 164 -26.43 1.56 0.20
C CYS A 164 -26.96 1.28 1.62
N THR A 165 -27.80 0.27 1.74
CA THR A 165 -28.47 -0.11 3.01
C THR A 165 -27.74 -1.24 3.75
N ALA A 166 -26.58 -1.68 3.27
CA ALA A 166 -25.88 -2.83 3.84
C ALA A 166 -25.63 -2.73 5.34
N ARG A 167 -25.42 -1.51 5.85
CA ARG A 167 -25.16 -1.26 7.28
C ARG A 167 -26.41 -0.99 8.12
N THR A 168 -27.57 -0.84 7.50
CA THR A 168 -28.82 -0.49 8.20
C THR A 168 -29.84 -1.59 8.16
N THR A 169 -30.21 -2.05 6.98
CA THR A 169 -31.22 -3.09 6.78
C THR A 169 -30.65 -4.35 6.10
N GLY A 170 -29.37 -4.41 5.85
CA GLY A 170 -28.65 -5.52 5.21
C GLY A 170 -28.39 -5.29 3.72
N CYS A 171 -27.41 -6.05 3.21
CA CYS A 171 -27.03 -6.01 1.80
C CYS A 171 -28.05 -6.78 0.95
N ILE A 172 -28.39 -6.24 -0.23
CA ILE A 172 -29.33 -6.90 -1.17
C ILE A 172 -28.86 -8.27 -1.68
N PHE A 173 -27.55 -8.59 -1.51
CA PHE A 173 -26.98 -9.88 -1.86
C PHE A 173 -26.82 -10.81 -0.65
N ALA A 174 -27.17 -10.34 0.55
CA ALA A 174 -27.09 -11.18 1.76
C ALA A 174 -28.22 -12.21 1.79
N SER A 175 -27.93 -13.41 2.28
CA SER A 175 -28.87 -14.50 2.47
C SER A 175 -28.34 -15.45 3.55
N GLU A 176 -29.15 -16.43 3.96
CA GLU A 176 -28.73 -17.48 4.91
C GLU A 176 -27.53 -18.31 4.40
N LYS A 177 -27.28 -18.32 3.07
CA LYS A 177 -26.17 -19.04 2.42
C LYS A 177 -24.91 -18.21 2.27
N THR A 178 -24.93 -16.94 2.64
CA THR A 178 -23.81 -16.00 2.43
C THR A 178 -23.13 -15.65 3.74
N GLN A 179 -21.82 -15.30 3.61
CA GLN A 179 -21.08 -14.62 4.67
C GLN A 179 -20.99 -13.14 4.32
N GLU A 180 -21.16 -12.30 5.31
CA GLU A 180 -21.08 -10.85 5.17
C GLU A 180 -19.94 -10.29 6.01
N LEU A 181 -19.25 -9.30 5.45
CA LEU A 181 -18.29 -8.45 6.14
C LEU A 181 -18.62 -6.99 5.84
N ASN A 182 -18.91 -6.23 6.88
CA ASN A 182 -18.98 -4.78 6.84
C ASN A 182 -17.84 -4.20 7.66
N THR A 183 -17.07 -3.30 7.08
CA THR A 183 -15.97 -2.60 7.76
C THR A 183 -16.18 -1.09 7.67
N SER A 184 -15.73 -0.37 8.71
CA SER A 184 -15.71 1.08 8.78
C SER A 184 -14.35 1.56 9.29
N PRO A 185 -13.80 2.66 8.75
CA PRO A 185 -12.57 3.24 9.27
C PRO A 185 -12.70 3.73 10.73
N ASP A 186 -13.91 4.02 11.19
CA ASP A 186 -14.15 4.46 12.57
C ASP A 186 -13.97 3.33 13.60
N ASP A 187 -14.11 2.08 13.17
CA ASP A 187 -14.05 0.90 14.03
C ASP A 187 -12.69 0.20 13.98
N LEU A 188 -11.78 0.64 13.11
CA LEU A 188 -10.55 -0.08 12.77
C LEU A 188 -9.34 0.84 12.82
N LYS A 189 -8.23 0.31 13.32
CA LYS A 189 -6.93 0.96 13.21
C LYS A 189 -6.32 0.63 11.85
N TYR A 190 -5.93 1.67 11.10
CA TYR A 190 -5.15 1.48 9.88
C TYR A 190 -3.73 1.03 10.24
N LEU A 191 -3.39 -0.20 9.93
CA LEU A 191 -2.03 -0.74 10.00
C LEU A 191 -1.94 -1.95 9.07
N HIS A 192 -1.32 -1.78 7.89
CA HIS A 192 -1.17 -2.85 6.90
C HIS A 192 0.31 -3.16 6.63
N PRO A 193 0.96 -3.97 7.49
CA PRO A 193 2.40 -4.22 7.41
C PRO A 193 2.83 -4.91 6.10
N ALA A 194 1.91 -5.59 5.39
CA ALA A 194 2.21 -6.20 4.11
C ALA A 194 2.59 -5.18 3.01
N PHE A 195 2.35 -3.88 3.21
CA PHE A 195 2.87 -2.84 2.33
C PHE A 195 4.40 -2.78 2.31
N HIS A 196 5.07 -3.19 3.39
CA HIS A 196 6.54 -3.27 3.38
C HIS A 196 7.07 -4.27 2.36
N LEU A 197 6.39 -5.42 2.16
CA LEU A 197 6.73 -6.36 1.08
C LEU A 197 6.50 -5.76 -0.31
N SER A 198 5.45 -4.95 -0.46
CA SER A 198 5.16 -4.28 -1.72
C SER A 198 6.16 -3.16 -2.01
N MET A 199 6.65 -2.47 -0.97
CA MET A 199 7.69 -1.46 -1.08
C MET A 199 9.05 -2.09 -1.40
N ASP A 200 9.38 -3.22 -0.76
CA ASP A 200 10.57 -4.00 -1.04
C ASP A 200 10.60 -4.47 -2.51
N ALA A 201 9.49 -5.05 -2.97
CA ALA A 201 9.34 -5.46 -4.37
C ALA A 201 9.46 -4.26 -5.34
N ALA A 202 8.90 -3.10 -4.99
CA ALA A 202 8.98 -1.89 -5.80
C ALA A 202 10.42 -1.37 -5.91
N ALA A 203 11.11 -1.24 -4.77
CA ALA A 203 12.51 -0.78 -4.74
C ALA A 203 13.43 -1.76 -5.47
N GLY A 204 13.25 -3.07 -5.24
CA GLY A 204 14.00 -4.11 -5.95
C GLY A 204 13.80 -4.05 -7.47
N TYR A 205 12.55 -3.96 -7.93
CA TYR A 205 12.24 -3.85 -9.35
C TYR A 205 12.89 -2.63 -10.01
N VAL A 206 12.89 -1.48 -9.32
CA VAL A 206 13.52 -0.27 -9.84
C VAL A 206 15.04 -0.41 -9.87
N LEU A 207 15.65 -0.92 -8.79
CA LEU A 207 17.10 -1.12 -8.74
C LEU A 207 17.59 -2.09 -9.84
N ASP A 208 16.90 -3.22 -10.01
CA ASP A 208 17.30 -4.24 -10.98
C ASP A 208 17.17 -3.77 -12.43
N ARG A 209 16.22 -2.88 -12.71
CA ARG A 209 15.91 -2.45 -14.07
C ARG A 209 16.53 -1.12 -14.46
N TYR A 210 16.73 -0.23 -13.50
CA TYR A 210 17.19 1.15 -13.75
C TYR A 210 18.46 1.52 -12.96
N GLY A 211 18.99 0.60 -12.17
CA GLY A 211 20.20 0.82 -11.35
C GLY A 211 19.97 1.77 -10.17
N GLU A 212 21.04 2.07 -9.45
CA GLU A 212 21.02 2.97 -8.28
C GLU A 212 20.52 4.38 -8.62
N GLU A 213 20.94 4.92 -9.77
CA GLU A 213 20.50 6.25 -10.22
C GLU A 213 19.00 6.29 -10.43
N GLY A 214 18.41 5.24 -11.04
CA GLY A 214 16.97 5.14 -11.21
C GLY A 214 16.23 5.00 -9.89
N LEU A 215 16.76 4.24 -8.94
CA LEU A 215 16.20 4.12 -7.61
C LEU A 215 16.24 5.46 -6.85
N LYS A 216 17.39 6.16 -6.90
CA LYS A 216 17.54 7.49 -6.31
C LYS A 216 16.57 8.50 -6.94
N GLU A 217 16.42 8.49 -8.27
CA GLU A 217 15.47 9.35 -8.98
C GLU A 217 14.02 9.10 -8.52
N TYR A 218 13.62 7.83 -8.42
CA TYR A 218 12.28 7.46 -7.95
C TYR A 218 12.02 7.90 -6.50
N LEU A 219 12.93 7.55 -5.59
CA LEU A 219 12.76 7.86 -4.17
C LEU A 219 12.83 9.38 -3.89
N THR A 220 13.67 10.12 -4.62
CA THR A 220 13.71 11.58 -4.57
C THR A 220 12.39 12.18 -5.07
N GLN A 221 11.88 11.72 -6.22
CA GLN A 221 10.59 12.17 -6.74
C GLN A 221 9.46 11.95 -5.73
N TYR A 222 9.38 10.75 -5.15
CA TYR A 222 8.40 10.43 -4.11
C TYR A 222 8.55 11.39 -2.91
N THR A 223 9.77 11.55 -2.39
CA THR A 223 10.05 12.38 -1.23
C THR A 223 9.61 13.83 -1.44
N LEU A 224 9.96 14.41 -2.58
CA LEU A 224 9.62 15.79 -2.89
C LEU A 224 8.12 16.01 -3.16
N ALA A 225 7.43 15.01 -3.71
CA ALA A 225 6.00 15.09 -3.96
C ALA A 225 5.18 14.92 -2.67
N TYR A 226 5.49 13.91 -1.87
CA TYR A 226 4.71 13.57 -0.69
C TYR A 226 4.99 14.46 0.50
N HIS A 227 6.27 14.79 0.76
CA HIS A 227 6.68 15.48 1.97
C HIS A 227 6.61 17.01 1.90
N ILE A 228 5.90 17.61 0.93
CA ILE A 228 5.75 19.09 0.86
C ILE A 228 5.34 19.71 2.21
N PRO A 229 4.35 19.17 2.96
CA PRO A 229 4.00 19.73 4.26
C PRO A 229 5.09 19.56 5.32
N LEU A 230 5.83 18.46 5.28
CA LEU A 230 6.95 18.20 6.18
C LEU A 230 8.12 19.13 5.87
N LEU A 231 8.46 19.32 4.59
CA LEU A 231 9.52 20.23 4.16
C LEU A 231 9.28 21.66 4.66
N LYS A 232 8.05 22.14 4.60
CA LYS A 232 7.68 23.44 5.18
C LYS A 232 7.92 23.49 6.69
N LYS A 233 7.50 22.45 7.41
CA LYS A 233 7.76 22.35 8.87
C LYS A 233 9.24 22.31 9.19
N ILE A 234 10.05 21.61 8.40
CA ILE A 234 11.51 21.57 8.62
C ILE A 234 12.12 22.95 8.36
N GLN A 235 11.67 23.69 7.36
CA GLN A 235 12.12 25.06 7.13
C GLN A 235 11.80 26.01 8.31
N GLU A 236 10.69 25.79 9.00
CA GLU A 236 10.25 26.60 10.14
C GLU A 236 10.88 26.16 11.47
N GLN A 237 11.04 24.86 11.69
CA GLN A 237 11.36 24.26 12.99
C GLN A 237 12.68 23.47 13.01
N GLY A 238 13.35 23.36 11.85
CA GLY A 238 14.62 22.65 11.72
C GLY A 238 14.57 21.19 12.16
N LEU A 239 15.58 20.79 12.90
CA LEU A 239 15.74 19.42 13.40
C LEU A 239 14.61 18.93 14.32
N THR A 240 13.86 19.85 14.95
CA THR A 240 12.69 19.48 15.78
C THR A 240 11.59 18.83 14.94
N ALA A 241 11.34 19.34 13.72
CA ALA A 241 10.36 18.75 12.82
C ALA A 241 10.82 17.37 12.29
N VAL A 242 12.12 17.19 12.04
CA VAL A 242 12.69 15.90 11.63
C VAL A 242 12.55 14.88 12.76
N GLU A 243 12.87 15.26 14.01
CA GLU A 243 12.72 14.39 15.18
C GLU A 243 11.27 13.94 15.36
N ALA A 244 10.31 14.87 15.30
CA ALA A 244 8.90 14.57 15.42
C ALA A 244 8.39 13.66 14.29
N TYR A 245 8.87 13.83 13.07
CA TYR A 245 8.53 12.99 11.92
C TYR A 245 9.03 11.55 12.12
N ILE A 246 10.30 11.37 12.48
CA ILE A 246 10.88 10.05 12.71
C ILE A 246 10.17 9.34 13.87
N GLN A 247 9.94 10.06 14.99
CA GLN A 247 9.19 9.51 16.12
C GLN A 247 7.80 9.04 15.68
N GLY A 248 7.07 9.87 14.92
CA GLY A 248 5.74 9.55 14.44
C GLY A 248 5.68 8.30 13.54
N ILE A 249 6.71 8.04 12.73
CA ILE A 249 6.82 6.80 11.95
C ILE A 249 6.90 5.59 12.89
N TYR A 250 7.81 5.60 13.88
CA TYR A 250 8.02 4.46 14.76
C TYR A 250 6.86 4.25 15.74
N ASP A 251 6.21 5.32 16.19
CA ASP A 251 4.98 5.23 16.99
C ASP A 251 3.85 4.58 16.18
N PHE A 252 3.71 4.97 14.92
CA PHE A 252 2.69 4.41 14.02
C PHE A 252 2.92 2.92 13.73
N GLU A 253 4.16 2.54 13.48
CA GLU A 253 4.56 1.15 13.24
C GLU A 253 4.62 0.28 14.52
N GLU A 254 4.18 0.84 15.68
CA GLU A 254 4.20 0.16 16.99
C GLU A 254 5.60 -0.30 17.42
N ALA A 255 6.63 0.46 17.05
CA ALA A 255 8.03 0.15 17.26
C ALA A 255 8.82 1.28 17.95
N ALA A 256 8.15 2.08 18.79
CA ALA A 256 8.79 3.18 19.54
C ALA A 256 9.98 2.70 20.38
N ASP A 257 9.94 1.47 20.85
CA ASP A 257 11.04 0.86 21.62
C ASP A 257 12.31 0.64 20.77
N ALA A 258 12.20 0.56 19.44
CA ALA A 258 13.34 0.41 18.53
C ALA A 258 14.14 1.70 18.34
N LEU A 259 13.58 2.86 18.70
CA LEU A 259 14.11 4.17 18.38
C LEU A 259 14.76 4.85 19.60
N SER A 260 15.92 5.47 19.38
CA SER A 260 16.54 6.39 20.33
C SER A 260 17.10 7.58 19.58
N MET A 261 16.81 8.79 20.03
CA MET A 261 17.24 10.02 19.41
C MET A 261 17.89 10.97 20.41
N VAL A 262 18.95 11.65 19.99
CA VAL A 262 19.62 12.70 20.74
C VAL A 262 19.74 13.92 19.85
N ARG A 263 19.10 15.00 20.25
CA ARG A 263 19.10 16.26 19.50
C ARG A 263 19.90 17.34 20.24
N THR A 264 20.73 18.04 19.49
CA THR A 264 21.40 19.28 19.88
C THR A 264 20.90 20.43 18.98
N GLU A 265 21.44 21.62 19.14
CA GLU A 265 21.14 22.75 18.23
C GLU A 265 21.67 22.50 16.82
N LYS A 266 22.71 21.68 16.64
CA LYS A 266 23.42 21.48 15.38
C LYS A 266 23.13 20.14 14.69
N GLU A 267 22.75 19.13 15.44
CA GLU A 267 22.52 17.80 14.90
C GLU A 267 21.43 17.03 15.66
N LEU A 268 20.80 16.08 14.95
CA LEU A 268 19.94 15.04 15.45
C LEU A 268 20.55 13.70 15.13
N CYS A 269 21.07 13.02 16.14
CA CYS A 269 21.58 11.65 16.04
C CYS A 269 20.46 10.65 16.31
N VAL A 270 20.27 9.71 15.39
CA VAL A 270 19.23 8.68 15.47
C VAL A 270 19.88 7.30 15.52
N THR A 271 19.43 6.49 16.46
CA THR A 271 19.78 5.08 16.57
C THR A 271 18.52 4.23 16.49
N VAL A 272 18.49 3.33 15.54
CA VAL A 272 17.43 2.34 15.33
C VAL A 272 17.98 0.97 15.67
N ARG A 273 17.39 0.28 16.66
CA ARG A 273 17.83 -1.06 17.06
C ARG A 273 17.40 -2.17 16.12
N TYR A 274 16.24 -2.00 15.50
CA TYR A 274 15.70 -2.86 14.45
C TYR A 274 14.68 -2.07 13.61
N CYS A 275 14.57 -2.39 12.34
CA CYS A 275 13.51 -1.85 11.48
C CYS A 275 12.25 -2.73 11.61
N PRO A 276 11.08 -2.18 12.02
CA PRO A 276 9.85 -2.96 12.13
C PRO A 276 9.43 -3.60 10.80
N ALA A 277 9.69 -2.96 9.68
CA ALA A 277 9.42 -3.50 8.36
C ALA A 277 10.29 -4.73 8.04
N VAL A 278 11.62 -4.66 8.28
CA VAL A 278 12.54 -5.78 8.08
C VAL A 278 12.17 -6.94 9.00
N LYS A 279 11.86 -6.65 10.27
CA LYS A 279 11.39 -7.63 11.24
C LYS A 279 10.12 -8.32 10.77
N PHE A 280 9.10 -7.58 10.33
CA PHE A 280 7.86 -8.15 9.79
C PHE A 280 8.14 -9.04 8.57
N MET A 281 8.93 -8.57 7.62
CA MET A 281 9.26 -9.33 6.42
C MET A 281 9.93 -10.67 6.76
N LYS A 282 10.91 -10.67 7.66
CA LYS A 282 11.67 -11.87 8.03
C LYS A 282 10.88 -12.81 8.95
N GLU A 283 10.37 -12.29 10.07
CA GLU A 283 9.79 -13.13 11.13
C GLU A 283 8.35 -13.57 10.83
N VAL A 284 7.56 -12.69 10.20
CA VAL A 284 6.14 -12.97 9.94
C VAL A 284 5.93 -13.57 8.55
N ARG A 285 6.72 -13.12 7.57
CA ARG A 285 6.54 -13.50 6.15
C ARG A 285 7.62 -14.43 5.62
N ASN A 286 8.66 -14.74 6.41
CA ASN A 286 9.81 -15.55 5.99
C ASN A 286 10.40 -15.06 4.65
N HIS A 287 10.49 -13.73 4.52
CA HIS A 287 10.96 -13.04 3.33
C HIS A 287 12.25 -12.28 3.64
N THR A 288 13.29 -12.52 2.85
CA THR A 288 14.53 -11.73 2.92
C THR A 288 14.36 -10.47 2.09
N PRO A 289 14.46 -9.26 2.68
CA PRO A 289 14.36 -8.03 1.92
C PRO A 289 15.42 -7.95 0.82
N HIS A 290 15.03 -7.37 -0.30
CA HIS A 290 15.98 -7.04 -1.37
C HIS A 290 17.00 -6.00 -0.89
N LYS A 291 18.23 -6.05 -1.39
CA LYS A 291 19.28 -5.07 -1.04
C LYS A 291 18.88 -3.60 -1.27
N ALA A 292 17.94 -3.35 -2.19
CA ALA A 292 17.38 -2.02 -2.43
C ALA A 292 16.59 -1.45 -1.25
N TYR A 293 16.15 -2.30 -0.29
CA TYR A 293 15.24 -1.84 0.78
C TYR A 293 15.89 -0.85 1.75
N GLU A 294 17.21 -0.94 1.97
CA GLU A 294 17.96 0.03 2.80
C GLU A 294 17.81 1.45 2.25
N HIS A 295 17.79 1.60 0.92
CA HIS A 295 17.64 2.87 0.23
C HIS A 295 16.25 3.53 0.42
N CYS A 296 15.25 2.80 0.87
CA CYS A 296 14.00 3.37 1.36
C CYS A 296 14.19 4.18 2.67
N THR A 297 15.41 4.18 3.24
CA THR A 297 15.77 4.99 4.40
C THR A 297 16.78 6.07 4.00
N ASP A 298 17.95 5.69 3.51
CA ASP A 298 19.05 6.63 3.26
C ASP A 298 18.74 7.63 2.14
N MET A 299 18.29 7.17 0.96
CA MET A 299 17.97 8.05 -0.17
C MET A 299 16.77 8.96 0.11
N VAL A 300 15.74 8.46 0.84
CA VAL A 300 14.59 9.28 1.24
C VAL A 300 15.02 10.38 2.22
N TYR A 301 15.84 10.05 3.21
CA TYR A 301 16.28 11.02 4.20
C TYR A 301 17.33 11.99 3.64
N GLU A 302 18.19 11.54 2.71
CA GLU A 302 19.09 12.40 1.97
C GLU A 302 18.29 13.44 1.16
N ALA A 303 17.30 13.01 0.38
CA ALA A 303 16.42 13.89 -0.40
C ALA A 303 15.67 14.90 0.49
N LEU A 304 15.17 14.44 1.65
CA LEU A 304 14.49 15.30 2.62
C LEU A 304 15.44 16.36 3.18
N ALA A 305 16.64 15.97 3.56
CA ALA A 305 17.67 16.88 4.08
C ALA A 305 18.11 17.90 3.04
N GLU A 306 18.43 17.47 1.82
CA GLU A 306 18.81 18.35 0.72
C GLU A 306 17.75 19.40 0.42
N ALA A 307 16.48 18.99 0.31
CA ALA A 307 15.36 19.88 0.00
C ALA A 307 15.05 20.86 1.13
N SER A 308 15.47 20.57 2.37
CA SER A 308 15.25 21.44 3.54
C SER A 308 16.50 22.22 3.96
N GLY A 309 17.62 22.10 3.23
CA GLY A 309 18.88 22.80 3.53
C GLY A 309 19.69 22.17 4.68
N LEU A 310 19.32 20.97 5.13
CA LEU A 310 20.05 20.20 6.13
C LEU A 310 21.08 19.26 5.45
N GLY A 311 22.00 18.74 6.25
CA GLY A 311 22.84 17.60 5.88
C GLY A 311 22.28 16.29 6.41
N PHE A 312 22.56 15.20 5.74
CA PHE A 312 22.27 13.84 6.16
C PHE A 312 23.50 12.95 6.03
N GLU A 313 23.66 12.03 6.96
CA GLU A 313 24.73 11.02 6.90
C GLU A 313 24.21 9.70 7.47
N MET A 314 24.25 8.63 6.68
CA MET A 314 24.07 7.26 7.15
C MET A 314 25.40 6.76 7.71
N ILE A 315 25.48 6.54 9.02
CA ILE A 315 26.69 6.11 9.72
C ILE A 315 26.86 4.58 9.61
N SER A 316 25.75 3.86 9.79
CA SER A 316 25.73 2.40 9.65
C SER A 316 24.32 1.90 9.36
N TYR A 317 24.23 0.80 8.61
CA TYR A 317 23.01 0.04 8.36
C TYR A 317 23.32 -1.46 8.40
N ASP A 318 22.48 -2.23 9.06
CA ASP A 318 22.55 -3.69 9.12
C ASP A 318 21.39 -4.27 8.31
N GLN A 319 21.68 -4.92 7.20
CA GLN A 319 20.65 -5.52 6.32
C GLN A 319 19.88 -6.68 6.97
N GLU A 320 20.45 -7.33 7.99
CA GLU A 320 19.79 -8.45 8.65
C GLU A 320 18.63 -8.02 9.55
N THR A 321 18.78 -6.90 10.23
CA THR A 321 17.81 -6.41 11.21
C THR A 321 17.19 -5.07 10.83
N GLY A 322 17.78 -4.38 9.85
CA GLY A 322 17.47 -2.99 9.55
C GLY A 322 17.89 -2.03 10.66
N ALA A 323 18.76 -2.48 11.59
CA ALA A 323 19.36 -1.59 12.58
C ALA A 323 20.19 -0.53 11.89
N ALA A 324 20.07 0.71 12.34
CA ALA A 324 20.72 1.83 11.69
C ALA A 324 21.20 2.90 12.66
N LYS A 325 22.27 3.60 12.30
CA LYS A 325 22.67 4.86 12.91
C LYS A 325 22.84 5.90 11.83
N PHE A 326 22.21 7.04 12.01
CA PHE A 326 22.32 8.15 11.08
C PHE A 326 22.13 9.49 11.78
N ARG A 327 22.48 10.57 11.10
CA ARG A 327 22.27 11.91 11.63
C ARG A 327 21.78 12.88 10.56
N PHE A 328 20.98 13.84 11.02
CA PHE A 328 20.71 15.09 10.33
C PHE A 328 21.49 16.22 11.00
N PHE A 329 21.98 17.17 10.23
CA PHE A 329 22.77 18.28 10.78
C PHE A 329 22.58 19.59 10.01
N VAL A 330 22.79 20.69 10.71
CA VAL A 330 22.78 22.03 10.12
C VAL A 330 24.09 22.19 9.31
N LYS A 331 23.97 22.57 8.02
CA LYS A 331 25.10 22.82 7.13
C LYS A 331 25.82 24.10 7.48
#